data_4c03f575652f6e39a7754d0ef02f483b
#
_entry.id   4c03f575652f6e39a7754d0ef02f483b
#
_cell.length_a   1.000
_cell.length_b   1.000
_cell.length_c   1.000
_cell.angle_alpha   90.00
_cell.angle_beta   90.00
_cell.angle_gamma   90.00
#
_symmetry.space_group_name_H-M   'P 1'
#
loop_
_entity.id
_entity.type
_entity.pdbx_description
1 polymer ?
#
loop_
_entity_poly.entity_id
_entity_poly.type
_entity_poly.pdbx_seq_one_letter_code
_entity_poly.pdbx_strand_id
1 'polypeptide(L)'
;MYIEMEKELVDYIMNQRAEAEEFSKQPGCWMGMMPHPEESVYWTERVPSGTLQEFKRIQLEEDAYYITADYTSKSYARSLDFSNWTDEKIEQHIERLCKND
;
A
#
# COMPACT_ATOMS: atom_id res chain seq x y z
N MET A 1 -3.81 9.31 21.74
CA MET A 1 -3.34 7.96 22.09
C MET A 1 -2.66 7.34 20.87
N TYR A 2 -1.50 6.75 21.08
CA TYR A 2 -0.73 6.13 19.99
C TYR A 2 -0.91 4.63 20.01
N ILE A 3 -0.98 4.02 18.84
CA ILE A 3 -1.06 2.57 18.76
C ILE A 3 0.33 1.97 19.03
N GLU A 4 0.32 0.73 19.51
CA GLU A 4 1.53 -0.07 19.62
C GLU A 4 1.69 -0.85 18.33
N MET A 5 2.76 -0.58 17.58
CA MET A 5 2.97 -1.20 16.28
C MET A 5 3.69 -2.53 16.40
N GLU A 6 3.22 -3.51 15.64
CA GLU A 6 3.85 -4.82 15.54
C GLU A 6 5.27 -4.67 15.00
N LYS A 7 6.21 -5.45 15.56
CA LYS A 7 7.61 -5.38 15.15
C LYS A 7 7.77 -5.64 13.64
N GLU A 8 7.04 -6.59 13.10
CA GLU A 8 7.08 -6.92 11.68
C GLU A 8 6.68 -5.72 10.81
N LEU A 9 5.71 -4.92 11.28
CA LEU A 9 5.31 -3.71 10.56
C LEU A 9 6.41 -2.65 10.62
N VAL A 10 7.00 -2.44 11.79
CA VAL A 10 8.11 -1.49 11.95
C VAL A 10 9.28 -1.87 11.03
N ASP A 11 9.66 -3.15 11.05
CA ASP A 11 10.75 -3.64 10.21
C ASP A 11 10.45 -3.47 8.72
N TYR A 12 9.22 -3.75 8.31
CA TYR A 12 8.79 -3.56 6.92
C TYR A 12 8.92 -2.10 6.50
N ILE A 13 8.42 -1.18 7.33
CA ILE A 13 8.50 0.26 7.04
C ILE A 13 9.95 0.71 6.92
N MET A 14 10.81 0.31 7.85
CA MET A 14 12.22 0.70 7.84
C MET A 14 12.94 0.16 6.61
N ASN A 15 12.62 -1.08 6.19
CA ASN A 15 13.19 -1.65 4.98
C ASN A 15 12.74 -0.90 3.73
N GLN A 16 11.48 -0.53 3.66
CA GLN A 16 10.96 0.25 2.53
C GLN A 16 11.61 1.64 2.46
N ARG A 17 11.83 2.26 3.62
CA ARG A 17 12.53 3.54 3.68
C ARG A 17 13.97 3.42 3.19
N ALA A 18 14.68 2.35 3.59
CA ALA A 18 16.05 2.11 3.16
C ALA A 18 16.12 1.90 1.64
N GLU A 19 15.19 1.14 1.08
CA GLU A 19 15.14 0.91 -0.36
C GLU A 19 14.86 2.21 -1.13
N ALA A 20 13.94 3.04 -0.63
CA ALA A 20 13.61 4.31 -1.25
C ALA A 20 14.81 5.27 -1.24
N GLU A 21 15.53 5.31 -0.13
CA GLU A 21 16.73 6.12 0.00
C GLU A 21 17.80 5.68 -1.00
N GLU A 22 18.07 4.37 -1.08
CA GLU A 22 19.06 3.83 -1.99
C GLU A 22 18.70 4.08 -3.45
N PHE A 23 17.42 3.89 -3.81
CA PHE A 23 16.94 4.17 -5.16
C PHE A 23 17.12 5.65 -5.53
N SER A 24 16.83 6.54 -4.58
CA SER A 24 16.91 7.99 -4.81
C SER A 24 18.33 8.52 -4.95
N LYS A 25 19.34 7.72 -4.60
CA LYS A 25 20.75 8.09 -4.80
C LYS A 25 21.19 7.99 -6.25
N GLN A 26 20.45 7.25 -7.07
CA GLN A 26 20.79 7.09 -8.49
C GLN A 26 20.45 8.36 -9.26
N PRO A 27 21.32 8.79 -10.21
CA PRO A 27 21.05 10.00 -10.99
C PRO A 27 19.71 9.93 -11.73
N GLY A 28 18.88 10.95 -11.58
CA GLY A 28 17.58 11.04 -12.23
C GLY A 28 16.49 10.18 -11.60
N CYS A 29 16.78 9.52 -10.49
CA CYS A 29 15.82 8.67 -9.80
C CYS A 29 15.33 9.32 -8.52
N TRP A 30 14.05 9.16 -8.23
CA TRP A 30 13.45 9.62 -6.98
C TRP A 30 12.31 8.69 -6.60
N MET A 31 12.22 8.39 -5.31
CA MET A 31 11.11 7.59 -4.77
C MET A 31 10.64 8.23 -3.46
N GLY A 32 9.33 8.40 -3.33
CA GLY A 32 8.74 8.90 -2.11
C GLY A 32 9.01 7.97 -0.93
N MET A 33 9.29 8.55 0.23
CA MET A 33 9.62 7.80 1.42
C MET A 33 8.42 7.70 2.33
N MET A 34 8.15 6.49 2.85
CA MET A 34 7.11 6.29 3.86
C MET A 34 7.42 7.08 5.11
N PRO A 35 6.40 7.57 5.83
CA PRO A 35 6.62 8.19 7.14
C PRO A 35 7.32 7.23 8.09
N HIS A 36 8.17 7.78 8.95
CA HIS A 36 8.88 6.99 9.96
C HIS A 36 7.89 6.36 10.94
N PRO A 37 8.18 5.15 11.48
CA PRO A 37 7.30 4.52 12.46
C PRO A 37 7.01 5.38 13.69
N GLU A 38 7.90 6.31 14.03
CA GLU A 38 7.70 7.23 15.14
C GLU A 38 6.64 8.30 14.87
N GLU A 39 6.20 8.47 13.64
CA GLU A 39 5.10 9.37 13.31
C GLU A 39 3.77 8.71 13.68
N SER A 40 3.53 8.60 14.96
CA SER A 40 2.45 7.79 15.51
C SER A 40 1.06 8.29 15.14
N VAL A 41 0.87 9.59 14.96
CA VAL A 41 -0.43 10.12 14.53
C VAL A 41 -0.79 9.58 13.15
N TYR A 42 0.16 9.63 12.21
CA TYR A 42 -0.06 9.10 10.85
C TYR A 42 -0.41 7.60 10.89
N TRP A 43 0.38 6.82 11.62
CA TRP A 43 0.20 5.36 11.62
C TRP A 43 -1.04 4.94 12.41
N THR A 44 -1.42 5.67 13.46
CA THR A 44 -2.64 5.40 14.20
C THR A 44 -3.88 5.55 13.31
N GLU A 45 -3.88 6.56 12.46
CA GLU A 45 -4.98 6.79 11.52
C GLU A 45 -4.96 5.81 10.36
N ARG A 46 -3.78 5.51 9.85
CA ARG A 46 -3.60 4.69 8.65
C ARG A 46 -3.78 3.20 8.93
N VAL A 47 -3.22 2.70 10.03
CA VAL A 47 -3.22 1.28 10.37
C VAL A 47 -3.63 1.12 11.84
N PRO A 48 -4.95 1.25 12.14
CA PRO A 48 -5.41 1.26 13.53
C PRO A 48 -5.03 0.02 14.35
N SER A 49 -4.90 -1.15 13.70
CA SER A 49 -4.49 -2.38 14.40
C SER A 49 -3.00 -2.44 14.68
N GLY A 50 -2.20 -1.64 13.98
CA GLY A 50 -0.75 -1.67 14.10
C GLY A 50 -0.09 -2.93 13.55
N THR A 51 -0.80 -3.73 12.74
CA THR A 51 -0.28 -4.99 12.20
C THR A 51 0.18 -4.87 10.77
N LEU A 52 1.17 -5.68 10.40
CA LEU A 52 1.64 -5.75 9.03
C LEU A 52 0.55 -6.29 8.11
N GLN A 53 -0.26 -7.22 8.58
CA GLN A 53 -1.35 -7.79 7.80
C GLN A 53 -2.33 -6.71 7.36
N GLU A 54 -2.76 -5.84 8.26
CA GLU A 54 -3.66 -4.73 7.92
C GLU A 54 -3.00 -3.76 6.95
N PHE A 55 -1.74 -3.44 7.18
CA PHE A 55 -1.01 -2.52 6.31
C PHE A 55 -0.95 -3.05 4.87
N LYS A 56 -0.59 -4.32 4.70
CA LYS A 56 -0.52 -4.94 3.38
C LYS A 56 -1.89 -5.02 2.71
N ARG A 57 -2.94 -5.27 3.48
CA ARG A 57 -4.30 -5.29 2.94
C ARG A 57 -4.70 -3.91 2.42
N ILE A 58 -4.41 -2.86 3.16
CA ILE A 58 -4.70 -1.50 2.74
C ILE A 58 -3.96 -1.17 1.44
N GLN A 59 -2.68 -1.54 1.35
CA GLN A 59 -1.91 -1.35 0.13
C GLN A 59 -2.51 -2.10 -1.04
N LEU A 60 -2.95 -3.34 -0.82
CA LEU A 60 -3.54 -4.15 -1.87
C LEU A 60 -4.82 -3.52 -2.42
N GLU A 61 -5.68 -3.01 -1.55
CA GLU A 61 -6.90 -2.33 -1.97
C GLU A 61 -6.60 -1.04 -2.74
N GLU A 62 -5.62 -0.27 -2.31
CA GLU A 62 -5.20 0.94 -3.01
C GLU A 62 -4.63 0.61 -4.39
N ASP A 63 -3.76 -0.38 -4.46
CA ASP A 63 -3.18 -0.82 -5.73
C ASP A 63 -4.28 -1.26 -6.70
N ALA A 64 -5.26 -2.01 -6.22
CA ALA A 64 -6.38 -2.45 -7.04
C ALA A 64 -7.17 -1.25 -7.58
N TYR A 65 -7.40 -0.25 -6.73
CA TYR A 65 -8.11 0.95 -7.15
C TYR A 65 -7.35 1.69 -8.26
N TYR A 66 -6.07 1.97 -8.04
CA TYR A 66 -5.28 2.73 -9.00
C TYR A 66 -5.08 1.99 -10.31
N ILE A 67 -4.79 0.70 -10.24
CA ILE A 67 -4.62 -0.12 -11.45
C ILE A 67 -5.93 -0.17 -12.23
N THR A 68 -7.06 -0.39 -11.55
CA THR A 68 -8.36 -0.41 -12.21
C THR A 68 -8.66 0.94 -12.88
N ALA A 69 -8.37 2.04 -12.19
CA ALA A 69 -8.57 3.37 -12.74
C ALA A 69 -7.72 3.62 -13.99
N ASP A 70 -6.48 3.13 -13.99
CA ASP A 70 -5.56 3.31 -15.12
C ASP A 70 -5.98 2.49 -16.34
N TYR A 71 -6.46 1.26 -16.13
CA TYR A 71 -6.83 0.36 -17.25
C TYR A 71 -8.28 0.52 -17.72
N THR A 72 -9.12 1.15 -16.92
CA THR A 72 -10.53 1.38 -17.25
C THR A 72 -10.89 2.85 -17.08
N SER A 73 -11.50 3.20 -15.94
CA SER A 73 -11.81 4.58 -15.61
C SER A 73 -11.91 4.74 -14.10
N LYS A 74 -11.78 5.99 -13.64
CA LYS A 74 -11.95 6.30 -12.21
C LYS A 74 -13.36 5.99 -11.74
N SER A 75 -14.36 6.24 -12.59
CA SER A 75 -15.76 5.95 -12.26
C SER A 75 -15.99 4.47 -12.01
N TYR A 76 -15.43 3.62 -12.89
CA TYR A 76 -15.53 2.18 -12.73
C TYR A 76 -14.81 1.72 -11.47
N ALA A 77 -13.59 2.22 -11.24
CA ALA A 77 -12.82 1.85 -10.05
C ALA A 77 -13.58 2.22 -8.76
N ARG A 78 -14.24 3.38 -8.73
CA ARG A 78 -15.02 3.79 -7.57
C ARG A 78 -16.28 2.96 -7.36
N SER A 79 -16.81 2.34 -8.42
CA SER A 79 -17.98 1.48 -8.31
C SER A 79 -17.67 0.14 -7.67
N LEU A 80 -16.40 -0.25 -7.61
CA LEU A 80 -15.98 -1.51 -7.00
C LEU A 80 -15.62 -1.27 -5.53
N ASP A 81 -16.21 -2.06 -4.65
CA ASP A 81 -15.91 -2.00 -3.23
C ASP A 81 -15.00 -3.15 -2.86
N PHE A 82 -13.69 -2.93 -2.95
CA PHE A 82 -12.69 -3.96 -2.68
C PHE A 82 -12.66 -4.40 -1.22
N SER A 83 -13.27 -3.62 -0.31
CA SER A 83 -13.26 -3.97 1.11
C SER A 83 -13.97 -5.30 1.40
N ASN A 84 -14.90 -5.70 0.52
CA ASN A 84 -15.62 -6.97 0.64
C ASN A 84 -14.98 -8.12 -0.13
N TRP A 85 -13.87 -7.88 -0.82
CA TRP A 85 -13.20 -8.91 -1.60
C TRP A 85 -12.12 -9.60 -0.77
N THR A 86 -11.87 -10.87 -1.07
CA THR A 86 -10.72 -11.56 -0.47
C THR A 86 -9.43 -11.05 -1.12
N ASP A 87 -8.30 -11.22 -0.43
CA ASP A 87 -6.99 -10.87 -0.98
C ASP A 87 -6.76 -11.56 -2.32
N GLU A 88 -7.07 -12.86 -2.38
CA GLU A 88 -6.91 -13.65 -3.60
C GLU A 88 -7.73 -13.09 -4.76
N LYS A 89 -8.98 -12.70 -4.50
CA LYS A 89 -9.84 -12.13 -5.52
C LYS A 89 -9.28 -10.81 -6.05
N ILE A 90 -8.75 -9.96 -5.16
CA ILE A 90 -8.14 -8.70 -5.56
C ILE A 90 -6.90 -8.96 -6.42
N GLU A 91 -6.05 -9.89 -6.00
CA GLU A 91 -4.83 -10.22 -6.72
C GLU A 91 -5.14 -10.75 -8.12
N GLN A 92 -6.15 -11.62 -8.25
CA GLN A 92 -6.59 -12.14 -9.54
C GLN A 92 -7.13 -11.04 -10.44
N HIS A 93 -7.85 -10.08 -9.87
CA HIS A 93 -8.38 -8.93 -10.61
C HIS A 93 -7.23 -8.07 -11.18
N ILE A 94 -6.24 -7.76 -10.36
CA ILE A 94 -5.07 -7.00 -10.79
C ILE A 94 -4.32 -7.75 -11.90
N GLU A 95 -4.08 -9.04 -11.71
CA GLU A 95 -3.39 -9.87 -12.68
C GLU A 95 -4.12 -9.89 -14.02
N ARG A 96 -5.43 -10.03 -14.00
CA ARG A 96 -6.25 -10.04 -15.22
C ARG A 96 -6.12 -8.72 -16.00
N LEU A 97 -6.18 -7.59 -15.31
CA LEU A 97 -6.03 -6.29 -15.95
C LEU A 97 -4.64 -6.13 -16.57
N CYS A 98 -3.60 -6.53 -15.85
CA CYS A 98 -2.23 -6.39 -16.32
C CYS A 98 -1.92 -7.32 -17.50
N LYS A 99 -2.58 -8.47 -17.59
CA LYS A 99 -2.35 -9.43 -18.67
C LYS A 99 -3.03 -9.06 -19.99
N ASN A 100 -4.03 -8.18 -19.93
CA ASN A 100 -4.79 -7.79 -21.11
C ASN A 100 -4.18 -6.61 -21.86
N ASP A 101 -2.95 -6.29 -21.56
CA ASP A 101 -2.20 -5.25 -22.26
C ASP A 101 -1.76 -5.66 -23.65
#